data_c4b7bbf235b220e0ab9df98fe206018a
#
_entry.id   c4b7bbf235b220e0ab9df98fe206018a
#
_cell.length_a   1.000
_cell.length_b   1.000
_cell.length_c   1.000
_cell.angle_alpha   90.00
_cell.angle_beta   90.00
_cell.angle_gamma   90.00
#
_symmetry.space_group_name_H-M   'P 1'
#
loop_
_entity.id
_entity.type
_entity.pdbx_description
1 polymer ?
#
loop_
_entity_poly.entity_id
_entity_poly.type
_entity_poly.pdbx_seq_one_letter_code
_entity_poly.pdbx_strand_id
1 'polypeptide(L)'
;MPLILIVDDDPDMAELLGHMTDILGYEHQYVPTGAEALEACRTKPPDAIVLDVMLEETDGWAVFRELTPITNAPIIFITAWRTGENRLKANAMRSDGFLAKPISHQDFAAQLKAVLGKPARRLSKTT
;
A
#
# COMPACT_ATOMS: atom_id res chain seq x y z
N MET A 1 1.56 -10.39 14.95
CA MET A 1 1.94 -9.03 14.51
C MET A 1 1.53 -8.86 13.05
N PRO A 2 0.84 -7.77 12.71
CA PRO A 2 0.51 -7.51 11.32
C PRO A 2 1.77 -7.37 10.45
N LEU A 3 1.71 -7.89 9.25
CA LEU A 3 2.77 -7.75 8.26
C LEU A 3 2.34 -6.72 7.21
N ILE A 4 3.17 -5.71 7.02
CA ILE A 4 2.93 -4.63 6.06
C ILE A 4 3.88 -4.82 4.89
N LEU A 5 3.35 -4.95 3.68
CA LEU A 5 4.16 -5.02 2.47
C LEU A 5 4.31 -3.61 1.90
N ILE A 6 5.54 -3.17 1.74
CA ILE A 6 5.87 -1.85 1.21
C ILE A 6 6.38 -2.03 -0.21
N VAL A 7 5.70 -1.45 -1.18
CA VAL A 7 6.05 -1.54 -2.60
C VAL A 7 6.43 -0.14 -3.08
N ASP A 8 7.73 0.11 -3.20
CA ASP A 8 8.28 1.41 -3.58
C ASP A 8 9.66 1.19 -4.16
N ASP A 9 9.96 1.78 -5.32
CA ASP A 9 11.27 1.63 -5.95
C ASP A 9 12.33 2.58 -5.39
N ASP A 10 11.94 3.50 -4.51
CA ASP A 10 12.87 4.40 -3.82
C ASP A 10 13.31 3.74 -2.50
N PRO A 11 14.57 3.29 -2.39
CA PRO A 11 15.03 2.61 -1.18
C PRO A 11 15.01 3.50 0.06
N ASP A 12 15.21 4.80 -0.09
CA ASP A 12 15.17 5.72 1.06
C ASP A 12 13.77 5.85 1.61
N MET A 13 12.78 5.95 0.74
CA MET A 13 11.38 6.00 1.17
C MET A 13 10.96 4.67 1.79
N ALA A 14 11.37 3.56 1.20
CA ALA A 14 11.07 2.23 1.74
C ALA A 14 11.65 2.06 3.13
N GLU A 15 12.89 2.52 3.35
CA GLU A 15 13.52 2.47 4.67
C GLU A 15 12.75 3.32 5.68
N LEU A 16 12.34 4.53 5.29
CA LEU A 16 11.56 5.39 6.16
C LEU A 16 10.22 4.76 6.55
N LEU A 17 9.49 4.24 5.58
CA LEU A 17 8.20 3.58 5.83
C LEU A 17 8.36 2.32 6.67
N GLY A 18 9.42 1.55 6.43
CA GLY A 18 9.74 0.38 7.23
C GLY A 18 10.01 0.74 8.68
N HIS A 19 10.76 1.82 8.90
CA HIS A 19 11.05 2.32 10.24
C HIS A 19 9.77 2.76 10.96
N MET A 20 8.90 3.48 10.27
CA MET A 20 7.59 3.88 10.81
C MET A 20 6.74 2.68 11.17
N THR A 21 6.79 1.63 10.34
CA THR A 21 6.06 0.39 10.58
C THR A 21 6.59 -0.31 11.85
N ASP A 22 7.91 -0.35 12.00
CA ASP A 22 8.55 -0.96 13.16
C ASP A 22 8.18 -0.23 14.46
N ILE A 23 8.12 1.10 14.42
CA ILE A 23 7.71 1.91 15.58
C ILE A 23 6.30 1.54 16.04
N LEU A 24 5.43 1.20 15.10
CA LEU A 24 4.06 0.80 15.41
C LEU A 24 3.96 -0.63 15.98
N GLY A 25 5.06 -1.36 15.99
CA GLY A 25 5.07 -2.74 16.46
C GLY A 25 4.63 -3.76 15.43
N TYR A 26 4.61 -3.38 14.16
CA TYR A 26 4.23 -4.26 13.05
C TYR A 26 5.49 -4.79 12.36
N GLU A 27 5.35 -5.91 11.67
CA GLU A 27 6.39 -6.41 10.79
C GLU A 27 6.27 -5.74 9.41
N HIS A 28 7.38 -5.61 8.71
CA HIS A 28 7.33 -5.11 7.35
C HIS A 28 8.20 -5.95 6.41
N GLN A 29 7.82 -5.96 5.15
CA GLN A 29 8.61 -6.49 4.06
C GLN A 29 8.62 -5.45 2.96
N TYR A 30 9.78 -5.23 2.37
CA TYR A 30 9.97 -4.26 1.30
C TYR A 30 10.25 -4.98 -0.01
N VAL A 31 9.59 -4.56 -1.07
CA VAL A 31 9.88 -4.99 -2.44
C VAL A 31 9.88 -3.78 -3.37
N PRO A 32 10.83 -3.71 -4.31
CA PRO A 32 10.95 -2.53 -5.18
C PRO A 32 10.10 -2.59 -6.46
N THR A 33 9.52 -3.74 -6.81
CA THR A 33 8.80 -3.89 -8.07
C THR A 33 7.44 -4.54 -7.87
N GLY A 34 6.57 -4.34 -8.85
CA GLY A 34 5.25 -5.00 -8.85
C GLY A 34 5.35 -6.52 -8.95
N ALA A 35 6.28 -7.04 -9.74
CA ALA A 35 6.49 -8.48 -9.87
C ALA A 35 6.86 -9.11 -8.54
N GLU A 36 7.76 -8.47 -7.79
CA GLU A 36 8.15 -8.93 -6.47
C GLU A 36 7.02 -8.80 -5.47
N ALA A 37 6.15 -7.79 -5.63
CA ALA A 37 4.98 -7.63 -4.78
C ALA A 37 4.00 -8.79 -4.97
N LEU A 38 3.77 -9.21 -6.21
CA LEU A 38 2.93 -10.36 -6.52
C LEU A 38 3.47 -11.63 -5.88
N GLU A 39 4.77 -11.86 -6.01
CA GLU A 39 5.41 -13.03 -5.44
C GLU A 39 5.37 -13.01 -3.91
N ALA A 40 5.59 -11.85 -3.31
CA ALA A 40 5.51 -11.70 -1.86
C ALA A 40 4.13 -12.04 -1.33
N CYS A 41 3.08 -11.60 -2.03
CA CYS A 41 1.71 -11.91 -1.62
C CYS A 41 1.37 -13.39 -1.71
N ARG A 42 1.97 -14.09 -2.67
CA ARG A 42 1.78 -15.54 -2.80
C ARG A 42 2.54 -16.32 -1.73
N THR A 43 3.74 -15.87 -1.41
CA THR A 43 4.64 -16.58 -0.48
C THR A 43 4.26 -16.33 0.97
N LYS A 44 4.00 -15.09 1.32
CA LYS A 44 3.67 -14.69 2.69
C LYS A 44 2.64 -13.57 2.63
N PRO A 45 1.35 -13.91 2.66
CA PRO A 45 0.29 -12.90 2.51
C PRO A 45 0.40 -11.79 3.56
N PRO A 46 0.44 -10.52 3.14
CA PRO A 46 0.49 -9.41 4.08
C PRO A 46 -0.89 -9.08 4.65
N ASP A 47 -0.89 -8.32 5.73
CA ASP A 47 -2.13 -7.81 6.35
C ASP A 47 -2.55 -6.48 5.76
N ALA A 48 -1.61 -5.74 5.19
CA ALA A 48 -1.88 -4.51 4.45
C ALA A 48 -0.73 -4.25 3.47
N ILE A 49 -1.02 -3.50 2.43
CA ILE A 49 -0.05 -3.16 1.38
C ILE A 49 0.01 -1.65 1.23
N VAL A 50 1.22 -1.10 1.24
CA VAL A 50 1.48 0.31 0.92
C VAL A 50 2.13 0.33 -0.45
N LEU A 51 1.48 0.94 -1.43
CA LEU A 51 1.85 0.82 -2.83
C LEU A 51 2.07 2.19 -3.45
N ASP A 52 3.28 2.42 -3.95
CA ASP A 52 3.60 3.66 -4.65
C ASP A 52 2.92 3.66 -6.03
N VAL A 53 2.29 4.77 -6.36
CA VAL A 53 1.68 4.98 -7.68
C VAL A 53 2.75 5.04 -8.78
N MET A 54 3.91 5.61 -8.46
CA MET A 54 4.97 5.83 -9.44
C MET A 54 6.12 4.85 -9.25
N LEU A 55 6.02 3.72 -9.92
CA LEU A 55 7.09 2.72 -9.94
C LEU A 55 7.88 2.86 -11.23
N GLU A 56 9.16 2.47 -11.19
CA GLU A 56 10.08 2.63 -12.32
C GLU A 56 9.66 1.84 -13.56
N GLU A 57 9.24 0.59 -13.37
CA GLU A 57 8.90 -0.32 -14.47
C GLU A 57 7.45 -0.27 -14.89
N THR A 58 6.58 0.17 -13.98
CA THR A 58 5.14 0.20 -14.21
C THR A 58 4.51 1.21 -13.25
N ASP A 59 3.23 1.47 -13.40
CA ASP A 59 2.55 2.33 -12.44
C ASP A 59 1.85 1.49 -11.36
N GLY A 60 1.61 2.11 -10.21
CA GLY A 60 0.97 1.43 -9.09
C GLY A 60 -0.48 1.05 -9.39
N TRP A 61 -1.15 1.76 -10.31
CA TRP A 61 -2.51 1.41 -10.70
C TRP A 61 -2.56 0.02 -11.33
N ALA A 62 -1.61 -0.26 -12.22
CA ALA A 62 -1.51 -1.58 -12.86
C ALA A 62 -1.19 -2.66 -11.84
N VAL A 63 -0.27 -2.38 -10.91
CA VAL A 63 0.08 -3.33 -9.85
C VAL A 63 -1.14 -3.61 -8.97
N PHE A 64 -1.91 -2.59 -8.64
CA PHE A 64 -3.15 -2.75 -7.87
C PHE A 64 -4.08 -3.75 -8.55
N ARG A 65 -4.30 -3.59 -9.85
CA ARG A 65 -5.18 -4.49 -10.62
C ARG A 65 -4.67 -5.93 -10.64
N GLU A 66 -3.35 -6.11 -10.65
CA GLU A 66 -2.75 -7.45 -10.60
C GLU A 66 -2.80 -8.06 -9.20
N LEU A 67 -2.72 -7.26 -8.16
CA LEU A 67 -2.76 -7.73 -6.78
C LEU A 67 -4.16 -8.12 -6.32
N THR A 68 -5.18 -7.42 -6.77
CA THR A 68 -6.54 -7.60 -6.25
C THR A 68 -7.09 -9.02 -6.40
N PRO A 69 -6.79 -9.77 -7.47
CA PRO A 69 -7.28 -11.16 -7.55
C PRO A 69 -6.49 -12.15 -6.71
N ILE A 70 -5.31 -11.79 -6.20
CA ILE A 70 -4.47 -12.73 -5.47
C ILE A 70 -4.33 -12.44 -3.98
N THR A 71 -4.78 -11.29 -3.51
CA THR A 71 -4.73 -10.95 -2.08
C THR A 71 -5.99 -10.21 -1.66
N ASN A 72 -6.41 -10.47 -0.42
CA ASN A 72 -7.52 -9.77 0.21
C ASN A 72 -7.03 -8.61 1.09
N ALA A 73 -5.73 -8.36 1.15
CA ALA A 73 -5.17 -7.30 1.98
C ALA A 73 -5.63 -5.93 1.51
N PRO A 74 -5.93 -5.02 2.44
CA PRO A 74 -6.19 -3.63 2.07
C PRO A 74 -4.95 -2.99 1.47
N ILE A 75 -5.15 -2.10 0.51
CA ILE A 75 -4.08 -1.44 -0.24
C ILE A 75 -4.21 0.07 -0.07
N ILE A 76 -3.14 0.70 0.42
CA ILE A 76 -3.03 2.14 0.58
C ILE A 76 -2.06 2.65 -0.47
N PHE A 77 -2.50 3.57 -1.33
CA PHE A 77 -1.62 4.19 -2.32
C PHE A 77 -0.80 5.30 -1.68
N ILE A 78 0.45 5.42 -2.12
CA ILE A 78 1.31 6.56 -1.78
C ILE A 78 1.84 7.18 -3.07
N THR A 79 2.07 8.48 -3.05
CA THR A 79 2.64 9.17 -4.22
C THR A 79 3.24 10.52 -3.85
N ALA A 80 4.27 10.93 -4.60
CA ALA A 80 4.80 12.28 -4.52
C ALA A 80 3.92 13.30 -5.26
N TRP A 81 3.03 12.83 -6.12
CA TRP A 81 2.18 13.68 -6.95
C TRP A 81 0.86 13.95 -6.26
N ARG A 82 0.69 15.17 -5.76
CA ARG A 82 -0.50 15.60 -5.04
C ARG A 82 -1.55 16.15 -5.98
N THR A 83 -1.99 15.38 -6.94
CA THR A 83 -3.04 15.84 -7.83
C THR A 83 -4.38 15.33 -7.34
N GLY A 84 -5.41 16.16 -7.47
CA GLY A 84 -6.77 15.72 -7.18
C GLY A 84 -7.18 14.56 -8.08
N GLU A 85 -6.62 14.52 -9.28
CA GLU A 85 -6.83 13.44 -10.23
C GLU A 85 -6.37 12.09 -9.70
N ASN A 86 -5.19 12.02 -9.09
CA ASN A 86 -4.69 10.81 -8.47
C ASN A 86 -5.57 10.35 -7.31
N ARG A 87 -6.03 11.29 -6.50
CA ARG A 87 -6.92 10.97 -5.39
C ARG A 87 -8.26 10.43 -5.89
N LEU A 88 -8.82 11.03 -6.92
CA LEU A 88 -10.06 10.57 -7.52
C LEU A 88 -9.91 9.17 -8.10
N LYS A 89 -8.78 8.92 -8.76
CA LYS A 89 -8.51 7.60 -9.33
C LYS A 89 -8.38 6.54 -8.24
N ALA A 90 -7.64 6.83 -7.17
CA ALA A 90 -7.52 5.92 -6.04
C ALA A 90 -8.89 5.59 -5.44
N ASN A 91 -9.74 6.58 -5.30
CA ASN A 91 -11.08 6.39 -4.76
C ASN A 91 -11.95 5.57 -5.72
N ALA A 92 -11.87 5.84 -7.02
CA ALA A 92 -12.62 5.10 -8.03
C ALA A 92 -12.21 3.62 -8.08
N MET A 93 -10.95 3.32 -7.82
CA MET A 93 -10.44 1.95 -7.76
C MET A 93 -10.76 1.25 -6.44
N ARG A 94 -11.39 1.97 -5.50
CA ARG A 94 -11.76 1.46 -4.17
C ARG A 94 -10.55 1.02 -3.36
N SER A 95 -9.48 1.83 -3.43
CA SER A 95 -8.34 1.65 -2.53
C SER A 95 -8.77 1.96 -1.10
N ASP A 96 -8.00 1.45 -0.15
CA ASP A 96 -8.30 1.61 1.26
C ASP A 96 -7.73 2.89 1.86
N GLY A 97 -6.85 3.56 1.12
CA GLY A 97 -6.28 4.81 1.56
C GLY A 97 -5.39 5.43 0.50
N PHE A 98 -5.01 6.66 0.76
CA PHE A 98 -4.15 7.43 -0.13
C PHE A 98 -3.33 8.40 0.72
N LEU A 99 -2.02 8.37 0.56
CA LEU A 99 -1.10 9.25 1.27
C LEU A 99 -0.20 9.97 0.27
N ALA A 100 -0.07 11.28 0.42
CA ALA A 100 0.83 12.08 -0.39
C ALA A 100 2.18 12.24 0.31
N LYS A 101 3.26 12.07 -0.43
CA LYS A 101 4.62 12.34 0.09
C LYS A 101 4.85 13.85 0.21
N PRO A 102 5.55 14.34 1.22
CA PRO A 102 6.18 13.59 2.31
C PRO A 102 5.14 13.09 3.32
N ILE A 103 5.31 11.85 3.76
CA ILE A 103 4.33 11.20 4.62
C ILE A 103 4.76 11.38 6.07
N SER A 104 3.86 11.93 6.89
CA SER A 104 4.13 12.03 8.33
C SER A 104 3.89 10.68 9.00
N HIS A 105 4.61 10.42 10.08
CA HIS A 105 4.39 9.20 10.88
C HIS A 105 2.95 9.13 11.37
N GLN A 106 2.39 10.27 11.78
CA GLN A 106 1.04 10.34 12.30
C GLN A 106 0.01 9.91 11.25
N ASP A 107 0.11 10.43 10.02
CA ASP A 107 -0.82 10.08 8.96
C ASP A 107 -0.67 8.61 8.54
N PHE A 108 0.57 8.14 8.44
CA PHE A 108 0.85 6.75 8.11
C PHE A 108 0.25 5.80 9.15
N ALA A 109 0.48 6.10 10.42
CA ALA A 109 -0.06 5.30 11.53
C ALA A 109 -1.59 5.28 11.50
N ALA A 110 -2.21 6.44 11.29
CA ALA A 110 -3.66 6.55 11.26
C ALA A 110 -4.26 5.72 10.13
N GLN A 111 -3.67 5.76 8.94
CA GLN A 111 -4.15 5.00 7.79
C GLN A 111 -4.01 3.50 8.02
N LEU A 112 -2.86 3.04 8.53
CA LEU A 112 -2.66 1.63 8.81
C LEU A 112 -3.64 1.12 9.86
N LYS A 113 -3.79 1.84 10.95
CA LYS A 113 -4.72 1.44 12.01
C LYS A 113 -6.16 1.39 11.53
N ALA A 114 -6.52 2.28 10.61
CA ALA A 114 -7.88 2.32 10.06
C ALA A 114 -8.20 1.09 9.20
N VAL A 115 -7.21 0.49 8.54
CA VAL A 115 -7.45 -0.60 7.60
C VAL A 115 -7.16 -1.98 8.18
N LEU A 116 -6.28 -2.08 9.17
CA LEU A 116 -5.91 -3.37 9.73
C LEU A 116 -7.09 -4.00 10.48
N GLY A 117 -7.31 -5.29 10.22
CA GLY A 117 -8.40 -6.02 10.84
C GLY A 117 -9.75 -5.83 10.16
N LYS A 118 -9.81 -5.05 9.09
CA LYS A 118 -11.04 -4.83 8.34
C LYS A 118 -10.91 -5.41 6.92
N PRO A 119 -12.02 -5.82 6.31
CA PRO A 119 -11.99 -6.25 4.91
C PRO A 119 -11.53 -5.10 4.02
N ALA A 120 -10.78 -5.41 2.97
CA ALA A 120 -10.40 -4.41 1.97
C ALA A 120 -11.67 -3.80 1.37
N ARG A 121 -11.63 -2.50 1.10
CA ARG A 121 -12.77 -1.75 0.59
C ARG A 121 -13.34 -2.36 -0.70
N ARG A 122 -12.47 -2.84 -1.58
CA ARG A 122 -12.86 -3.47 -2.84
C ARG A 122 -13.65 -4.77 -2.66
N LEU A 123 -13.53 -5.41 -1.49
CA LEU A 123 -14.24 -6.64 -1.16
C LEU A 123 -15.61 -6.37 -0.54
N SER A 124 -15.87 -5.13 -0.18
CA SER A 124 -17.12 -4.73 0.41
C SER A 124 -18.25 -4.88 -0.60
N LYS A 125 -19.28 -5.63 -0.23
CA LYS A 125 -20.49 -5.69 -1.06
C LYS A 125 -21.30 -4.46 -0.79
N THR A 126 -21.08 -3.43 -1.59
CA THR A 126 -21.96 -2.28 -1.56
C THR A 126 -23.15 -2.55 -2.46
N THR A 127 -24.26 -2.57 -1.86
CA THR A 127 -25.50 -2.50 -2.59
C THR A 127 -25.85 -1.05 -2.87
#